data_f62e41a50a71bbcc6ab8c9332ae769b0
#
_entry.id   f62e41a50a71bbcc6ab8c9332ae769b0
#
_cell.length_a   1.000
_cell.length_b   1.000
_cell.length_c   1.000
_cell.angle_alpha   90.00
_cell.angle_beta   90.00
_cell.angle_gamma   90.00
#
_symmetry.space_group_name_H-M   'P 1'
#
loop_
_entity.id
_entity.type
_entity.pdbx_description
1 polymer ?
#
loop_
_entity_poly.entity_id
_entity_poly.type
_entity_poly.pdbx_seq_one_letter_code
_entity_poly.pdbx_strand_id
1 'polypeptide(L)' 'MFDYIKGKVANVGSNYIVVENNNIGFIIYTASPYSFQVNSELCVYT' A
#
# COMPACT_ATOMS: atom_id res chain seq x y z
N MET A 1 1.29 -7.27 -16.29
CA MET A 1 0.96 -5.91 -15.84
C MET A 1 -0.32 -5.94 -15.01
N PHE A 2 -0.33 -5.21 -13.92
CA PHE A 2 -1.49 -5.15 -13.04
C PHE A 2 -2.22 -3.82 -13.25
N ASP A 3 -3.54 -3.87 -13.30
CA ASP A 3 -4.34 -2.65 -13.35
C ASP A 3 -4.36 -1.97 -11.98
N TYR A 4 -4.41 -2.78 -10.94
CA TYR A 4 -4.47 -2.25 -9.59
C TYR A 4 -4.05 -3.32 -8.60
N ILE A 5 -3.74 -2.87 -7.38
CA ILE A 5 -3.47 -3.74 -6.25
C ILE A 5 -4.45 -3.36 -5.16
N LYS A 6 -5.21 -4.34 -4.69
CA LYS A 6 -6.17 -4.14 -3.61
C LYS A 6 -5.70 -4.96 -2.42
N GLY A 7 -5.53 -4.30 -1.29
CA GLY A 7 -5.05 -4.97 -0.11
C GLY A 7 -5.15 -4.11 1.11
N LYS A 8 -4.49 -4.55 2.18
CA LYS A 8 -4.49 -3.86 3.46
C LYS A 8 -3.13 -3.20 3.66
N VAL A 9 -3.15 -1.96 4.15
CA VAL A 9 -1.91 -1.26 4.48
C VAL A 9 -1.31 -1.93 5.71
N ALA A 10 -0.15 -2.55 5.53
CA ALA A 10 0.52 -3.26 6.60
C ALA A 10 1.52 -2.37 7.33
N ASN A 11 2.08 -1.39 6.63
CA ASN A 11 3.09 -0.52 7.22
C ASN A 11 3.16 0.78 6.45
N VAL A 12 3.61 1.83 7.11
CA VAL A 12 3.76 3.16 6.51
C VAL A 12 5.17 3.64 6.81
N GLY A 13 5.94 3.91 5.77
CA GLY A 13 7.30 4.43 5.90
C GLY A 13 7.36 5.92 5.70
N SER A 14 8.57 6.44 5.47
CA SER A 14 8.78 7.87 5.30
C SER A 14 8.38 8.34 3.90
N ASN A 15 8.53 7.46 2.90
CA ASN A 15 8.19 7.79 1.50
C ASN A 15 7.57 6.60 0.78
N TYR A 16 7.01 5.65 1.53
CA TYR A 16 6.40 4.47 0.96
C TYR A 16 5.37 3.91 1.92
N ILE A 17 4.52 3.06 1.37
CA ILE A 17 3.61 2.25 2.17
C ILE A 17 3.78 0.81 1.74
N VAL A 18 3.42 -0.12 2.63
CA VAL A 18 3.42 -1.54 2.32
C VAL A 18 1.97 -2.00 2.30
N VAL A 19 1.55 -2.53 1.17
CA VAL A 19 0.20 -3.06 0.99
C VAL A 19 0.31 -4.58 0.93
N GLU A 20 -0.43 -5.26 1.78
CA GLU A 20 -0.42 -6.72 1.84
C GLU A 20 -1.61 -7.29 1.09
N ASN A 21 -1.32 -8.24 0.19
CA ASN A 21 -2.34 -8.94 -0.58
C ASN A 21 -1.88 -10.39 -0.70
N ASN A 22 -2.73 -11.33 -0.28
CA ASN A 22 -2.44 -12.76 -0.34
C ASN A 22 -1.09 -13.12 0.31
N ASN A 23 -0.81 -12.54 1.47
CA ASN A 23 0.44 -12.76 2.21
C ASN A 23 1.68 -12.26 1.48
N ILE A 24 1.50 -11.37 0.51
CA ILE A 24 2.61 -10.73 -0.20
C ILE A 24 2.56 -9.25 0.13
N GLY A 25 3.69 -8.70 0.58
CA GLY A 25 3.79 -7.28 0.84
C GLY A 25 4.34 -6.55 -0.36
N PHE A 26 3.61 -5.56 -0.85
CA PHE A 26 4.04 -4.71 -1.95
C PHE A 26 4.47 -3.36 -1.41
N ILE A 27 5.66 -2.91 -1.78
CA ILE A 27 6.13 -1.58 -1.41
C ILE A 27 5.68 -0.60 -2.49
N ILE A 28 4.95 0.42 -2.08
CA ILE A 28 4.45 1.44 -3.00
C ILE A 28 5.01 2.77 -2.54
N TYR A 29 5.81 3.39 -3.40
CA TYR A 29 6.41 4.69 -3.09
C TYR A 29 5.40 5.79 -3.29
N THR A 30 5.33 6.68 -2.33
CA THR A 30 4.40 7.80 -2.38
C THR A 30 5.00 9.00 -1.65
N ALA A 31 4.69 10.19 -2.14
CA ALA A 31 5.16 11.41 -1.49
C ALA A 31 4.38 11.73 -0.23
N SER A 32 3.22 11.10 -0.05
CA SER A 32 2.32 11.39 1.07
C SER A 32 1.90 10.14 1.80
N PRO A 33 2.85 9.37 2.38
CA PRO A 33 2.47 8.14 3.08
C PRO A 33 1.58 8.39 4.29
N TYR A 34 1.61 9.59 4.84
CA TYR A 34 0.80 9.93 6.01
C TYR A 34 -0.69 9.99 5.71
N SER A 35 -1.06 10.01 4.43
CA SER A 35 -2.47 9.96 4.03
C SER A 35 -3.09 8.59 4.25
N PHE A 36 -2.27 7.58 4.53
CA PHE A 36 -2.73 6.21 4.67
C PHE A 36 -2.60 5.77 6.12
N GLN A 37 -3.51 4.91 6.54
CA GLN A 37 -3.50 4.39 7.91
C GLN A 37 -3.23 2.90 7.87
N VAL A 38 -2.42 2.43 8.81
CA VAL A 38 -2.15 1.01 8.99
C VAL A 38 -3.46 0.30 9.29
N ASN A 39 -3.64 -0.87 8.70
CA ASN A 39 -4.83 -1.72 8.81
C ASN A 39 -6.04 -1.23 8.02
N SER A 40 -5.89 -0.17 7.24
CA SER A 40 -6.96 0.24 6.35
C SER A 40 -6.86 -0.50 5.02
N GLU A 41 -8.00 -0.72 4.38
CA GLU A 41 -8.01 -1.31 3.05
C GLU A 41 -7.82 -0.25 1.99
N LEU A 42 -7.15 -0.63 0.91
CA LEU A 42 -6.73 0.31 -0.10
C LEU A 42 -6.72 -0.37 -1.47
N CYS A 43 -7.09 0.39 -2.48
CA CYS A 43 -6.98 -0.05 -3.86
C CYS A 43 -6.07 0.95 -4.57
N VAL A 44 -4.93 0.47 -5.04
CA VAL A 44 -3.93 1.33 -5.68
C VAL A 44 -3.85 0.96 -7.15
N TYR A 45 -4.02 1.93 -8.00
CA TYR A 45 -3.88 1.74 -9.45
C TYR A 45 -2.43 1.91 -9.85
N THR A 46 -1.93 0.95 -10.57
CA THR A 46 -0.51 0.93 -10.95
C THR A 46 -0.31 1.12 -12.44
#